data_206bd7d812c0e4173140fa166568178c
#
_entry.id   206bd7d812c0e4173140fa166568178c
#
_cell.length_a   1.000
_cell.length_b   1.000
_cell.length_c   1.000
_cell.angle_alpha   90.00
_cell.angle_beta   90.00
_cell.angle_gamma   90.00
#
_symmetry.space_group_name_H-M   'P 1'
#
loop_
_entity.id
_entity.type
_entity.pdbx_description
1 polymer ?
#
loop_
_entity_poly.entity_id
_entity_poly.type
_entity_poly.pdbx_seq_one_letter_code
_entity_poly.pdbx_strand_id
1 'polypeptide(L)'
;MRQGPKRHTVKAVSTLRLTIDADSATPPFEQVRTQIATAVAEGRLSAGAKLPTVRWLAADLGLAPNTVARAYRELEADAVVATHGRGGTFVHSNVLDEPTAHSGAADLARAAAADYVHTVRRLGLNSQEATRLVENTWNES
;
A
#
# COMPACT_ATOMS: atom_id res chain seq x y z
N MET A 1 -14.21 -14.57 25.74
CA MET A 1 -13.86 -14.39 25.56
C MET A 1 -13.50 -14.27 24.84
N ARG A 2 -13.22 -14.20 24.65
CA ARG A 2 -12.70 -14.04 24.23
C ARG A 2 -12.29 -13.94 23.29
N GLN A 3 -12.18 -13.76 22.79
CA GLN A 3 -11.89 -13.65 22.03
C GLN A 3 -11.18 -13.48 21.43
N GLY A 4 -11.43 -13.31 21.63
CA GLY A 4 -10.68 -12.96 20.68
C GLY A 4 -9.26 -12.98 20.62
N PRO A 5 -8.66 -13.56 20.86
CA PRO A 5 -7.31 -13.67 20.89
C PRO A 5 -6.54 -13.53 19.72
N LYS A 6 -6.84 -13.78 18.74
CA LYS A 6 -6.05 -13.88 17.69
C LYS A 6 -5.55 -12.72 17.11
N ARG A 7 -6.25 -11.81 16.99
CA ARG A 7 -5.90 -10.68 16.24
C ARG A 7 -4.71 -9.96 16.69
N HIS A 8 -4.42 -10.04 17.81
CA HIS A 8 -3.35 -9.29 18.33
C HIS A 8 -2.01 -9.70 17.84
N THR A 9 -1.93 -10.74 17.10
CA THR A 9 -0.65 -11.19 16.66
C THR A 9 -0.07 -10.41 15.52
N VAL A 10 -0.84 -9.55 14.91
CA VAL A 10 -0.34 -8.84 13.73
C VAL A 10 0.05 -7.43 14.05
N LYS A 11 1.32 -7.21 14.27
CA LYS A 11 1.77 -5.89 14.64
C LYS A 11 1.73 -4.87 13.56
N ALA A 12 2.12 -5.23 12.39
CA ALA A 12 2.18 -4.29 11.27
C ALA A 12 0.82 -3.77 10.86
N VAL A 13 -0.23 -4.53 11.18
CA VAL A 13 -1.58 -4.14 10.82
C VAL A 13 -2.48 -4.17 12.04
N SER A 14 -1.92 -3.84 13.19
CA SER A 14 -2.67 -3.92 14.43
C SER A 14 -3.92 -3.05 14.43
N THR A 15 -3.97 -2.03 13.58
CA THR A 15 -5.14 -1.18 13.51
C THR A 15 -6.17 -1.67 12.50
N LEU A 16 -5.86 -2.72 11.76
CA LEU A 16 -6.78 -3.24 10.76
C LEU A 16 -7.66 -4.29 11.40
N ARG A 17 -8.93 -3.95 11.54
CA ARG A 17 -9.91 -4.89 12.09
C ARG A 17 -10.98 -5.09 11.05
N LEU A 18 -11.08 -6.31 10.57
CA LEU A 18 -12.06 -6.66 9.57
C LEU A 18 -13.06 -7.63 10.15
N THR A 19 -14.31 -7.46 9.78
CA THR A 19 -15.35 -8.39 10.17
C THR A 19 -16.13 -8.79 8.94
N ILE A 20 -16.51 -10.05 8.88
CA ILE A 20 -17.27 -10.56 7.74
C ILE A 20 -18.65 -10.98 8.22
N ASP A 21 -19.67 -10.43 7.57
CA ASP A 21 -21.05 -10.77 7.85
C ASP A 21 -21.51 -11.76 6.80
N ALA A 22 -21.60 -13.03 7.18
CA ALA A 22 -21.98 -14.09 6.24
C ALA A 22 -23.41 -13.94 5.76
N ASP A 23 -24.24 -13.21 6.53
CA ASP A 23 -25.64 -13.05 6.15
C ASP A 23 -25.88 -11.81 5.29
N SER A 24 -24.86 -11.02 5.05
CA SER A 24 -24.99 -9.81 4.26
C SER A 24 -25.19 -10.16 2.80
N ALA A 25 -25.94 -9.32 2.10
CA ALA A 25 -26.09 -9.44 0.65
C ALA A 25 -24.78 -9.09 -0.07
N THR A 26 -23.89 -8.37 0.60
CA THR A 26 -22.60 -8.01 0.01
C THR A 26 -21.66 -9.21 0.06
N PRO A 27 -21.07 -9.60 -1.08
CA PRO A 27 -20.15 -10.74 -1.07
C PRO A 27 -18.96 -10.53 -0.15
N PRO A 28 -18.39 -11.60 0.41
CA PRO A 28 -17.25 -11.46 1.31
C PRO A 28 -16.08 -10.69 0.72
N PHE A 29 -15.73 -10.90 -0.57
CA PHE A 29 -14.60 -10.18 -1.13
C PHE A 29 -14.84 -8.68 -1.14
N GLU A 30 -16.09 -8.29 -1.36
CA GLU A 30 -16.45 -6.88 -1.38
C GLU A 30 -16.41 -6.29 0.04
N GLN A 31 -16.79 -7.09 1.02
CA GLN A 31 -16.70 -6.65 2.41
C GLN A 31 -15.25 -6.40 2.81
N VAL A 32 -14.34 -7.27 2.39
CA VAL A 32 -12.91 -7.09 2.65
C VAL A 32 -12.42 -5.83 1.95
N ARG A 33 -12.73 -5.70 0.66
CA ARG A 33 -12.28 -4.58 -0.14
C ARG A 33 -12.76 -3.25 0.44
N THR A 34 -14.04 -3.16 0.76
CA THR A 34 -14.64 -1.93 1.26
C THR A 34 -14.04 -1.53 2.61
N GLN A 35 -13.84 -2.49 3.48
CA GLN A 35 -13.32 -2.18 4.81
C GLN A 35 -11.87 -1.71 4.74
N ILE A 36 -11.06 -2.30 3.87
CA ILE A 36 -9.67 -1.86 3.70
C ILE A 36 -9.65 -0.46 3.08
N ALA A 37 -10.45 -0.25 2.03
CA ALA A 37 -10.49 1.06 1.39
C ALA A 37 -10.93 2.15 2.37
N THR A 38 -11.92 1.84 3.21
CA THR A 38 -12.40 2.78 4.21
C THR A 38 -11.31 3.07 5.24
N ALA A 39 -10.60 2.04 5.69
CA ALA A 39 -9.53 2.21 6.67
C ALA A 39 -8.43 3.11 6.12
N VAL A 40 -8.09 2.95 4.83
CA VAL A 40 -7.11 3.81 4.19
C VAL A 40 -7.62 5.25 4.09
N ALA A 41 -8.88 5.41 3.66
CA ALA A 41 -9.47 6.74 3.50
C ALA A 41 -9.56 7.48 4.83
N GLU A 42 -9.80 6.75 5.91
CA GLU A 42 -9.93 7.35 7.24
C GLU A 42 -8.60 7.51 7.96
N GLY A 43 -7.51 7.07 7.34
CA GLY A 43 -6.20 7.20 7.95
C GLY A 43 -5.86 6.15 8.99
N ARG A 44 -6.72 5.14 9.17
CA ARG A 44 -6.40 4.06 10.10
C ARG A 44 -5.29 3.16 9.57
N LEU A 45 -5.20 3.07 8.25
CA LEU A 45 -4.06 2.43 7.60
C LEU A 45 -3.26 3.52 6.91
N SER A 46 -2.06 3.73 7.39
CA SER A 46 -1.20 4.77 6.86
C SER A 46 -0.64 4.42 5.50
N ALA A 47 -0.33 5.44 4.71
CA ALA A 47 0.36 5.21 3.45
C ALA A 47 1.65 4.44 3.71
N GLY A 48 1.91 3.43 2.91
CA GLY A 48 3.09 2.61 3.07
C GLY A 48 2.97 1.47 4.06
N ALA A 49 1.86 1.38 4.79
CA ALA A 49 1.67 0.31 5.75
C ALA A 49 1.54 -1.03 5.03
N LYS A 50 2.16 -2.04 5.60
CA LYS A 50 2.11 -3.37 5.00
C LYS A 50 0.83 -4.08 5.41
N LEU A 51 0.17 -4.68 4.44
CA LEU A 51 -1.02 -5.48 4.69
C LEU A 51 -0.62 -6.93 4.99
N PRO A 52 -1.48 -7.69 5.68
CA PRO A 52 -1.19 -9.10 5.89
C PRO A 52 -1.23 -9.84 4.55
N THR A 53 -0.60 -11.00 4.52
CA THR A 53 -0.66 -11.82 3.31
C THR A 53 -2.08 -12.29 3.06
N VAL A 54 -2.38 -12.60 1.81
CA VAL A 54 -3.67 -13.14 1.45
C VAL A 54 -3.99 -14.38 2.29
N ARG A 55 -3.01 -15.28 2.40
CA ARG A 55 -3.22 -16.52 3.14
C ARG A 55 -3.51 -16.27 4.60
N TRP A 56 -2.76 -15.38 5.21
CA TRP A 56 -2.96 -15.10 6.64
C TRP A 56 -4.33 -14.48 6.89
N LEU A 57 -4.70 -13.50 6.07
CA LEU A 57 -5.97 -12.81 6.26
C LEU A 57 -7.14 -13.75 6.00
N ALA A 58 -7.03 -14.60 4.99
CA ALA A 58 -8.09 -15.56 4.70
C ALA A 58 -8.30 -16.51 5.88
N ALA A 59 -7.20 -16.98 6.46
CA ALA A 59 -7.32 -17.86 7.63
C ALA A 59 -7.93 -17.13 8.82
N ASP A 60 -7.52 -15.88 9.04
CA ASP A 60 -8.03 -15.11 10.15
C ASP A 60 -9.53 -14.83 10.03
N LEU A 61 -10.00 -14.61 8.81
CA LEU A 61 -11.41 -14.28 8.57
C LEU A 61 -12.26 -15.51 8.26
N GLY A 62 -11.65 -16.68 8.14
CA GLY A 62 -12.38 -17.87 7.78
C GLY A 62 -12.87 -17.88 6.34
N LEU A 63 -12.12 -17.27 5.46
CA LEU A 63 -12.48 -17.16 4.04
C LEU A 63 -11.52 -17.98 3.18
N ALA A 64 -11.95 -18.29 1.96
CA ALA A 64 -11.07 -18.93 1.00
C ALA A 64 -9.99 -17.93 0.56
N PRO A 65 -8.76 -18.38 0.34
CA PRO A 65 -7.71 -17.47 -0.11
C PRO A 65 -8.07 -16.71 -1.39
N ASN A 66 -8.77 -17.34 -2.32
CA ASN A 66 -9.17 -16.66 -3.55
C ASN A 66 -10.09 -15.48 -3.30
N THR A 67 -10.89 -15.53 -2.25
CA THR A 67 -11.79 -14.44 -1.89
C THR A 67 -10.98 -13.22 -1.47
N VAL A 68 -9.98 -13.42 -0.62
CA VAL A 68 -9.12 -12.33 -0.18
C VAL A 68 -8.25 -11.84 -1.34
N ALA A 69 -7.74 -12.78 -2.15
CA ALA A 69 -6.93 -12.41 -3.30
C ALA A 69 -7.69 -11.50 -4.26
N ARG A 70 -8.97 -11.80 -4.47
CA ARG A 70 -9.79 -10.98 -5.34
C ARG A 70 -9.93 -9.57 -4.77
N ALA A 71 -10.17 -9.47 -3.46
CA ALA A 71 -10.28 -8.15 -2.83
C ALA A 71 -8.99 -7.36 -3.02
N TYR A 72 -7.84 -8.00 -2.82
CA TYR A 72 -6.55 -7.32 -2.98
C TYR A 72 -6.32 -6.88 -4.42
N ARG A 73 -6.69 -7.73 -5.39
CA ARG A 73 -6.53 -7.35 -6.80
C ARG A 73 -7.36 -6.12 -7.15
N GLU A 74 -8.58 -6.05 -6.61
CA GLU A 74 -9.42 -4.90 -6.88
C GLU A 74 -8.90 -3.65 -6.19
N LEU A 75 -8.38 -3.78 -4.99
CA LEU A 75 -7.75 -2.66 -4.31
C LEU A 75 -6.53 -2.16 -5.07
N GLU A 76 -5.77 -3.08 -5.64
CA GLU A 76 -4.60 -2.70 -6.44
C GLU A 76 -5.03 -2.00 -7.73
N ALA A 77 -6.08 -2.49 -8.38
CA ALA A 77 -6.61 -1.86 -9.57
C ALA A 77 -7.09 -0.43 -9.30
N ASP A 78 -7.60 -0.20 -8.09
CA ASP A 78 -8.09 1.11 -7.69
C ASP A 78 -6.97 1.99 -7.10
N ALA A 79 -5.73 1.50 -7.11
CA ALA A 79 -4.57 2.20 -6.57
C ALA A 79 -4.67 2.49 -5.07
N VAL A 80 -5.45 1.71 -4.35
CA VAL A 80 -5.50 1.80 -2.90
C VAL A 80 -4.30 1.10 -2.28
N VAL A 81 -3.86 -0.01 -2.90
CA VAL A 81 -2.69 -0.74 -2.45
C VAL A 81 -1.78 -1.03 -3.63
N ALA A 82 -0.55 -1.39 -3.33
CA ALA A 82 0.44 -1.76 -4.34
C ALA A 82 1.17 -3.00 -3.88
N THR A 83 1.44 -3.90 -4.81
CA THR A 83 2.16 -5.13 -4.52
C THR A 83 3.62 -4.97 -4.96
N HIS A 84 4.54 -5.32 -4.09
CA HIS A 84 5.97 -5.19 -4.35
C HIS A 84 6.66 -6.55 -4.37
N GLY A 85 6.12 -7.46 -5.14
CA GLY A 85 6.70 -8.78 -5.30
C GLY A 85 6.89 -9.48 -3.97
N ARG A 86 8.12 -9.80 -3.64
CA ARG A 86 8.40 -10.51 -2.40
C ARG A 86 8.17 -9.69 -1.16
N GLY A 87 8.19 -8.38 -1.30
CA GLY A 87 7.98 -7.51 -0.15
C GLY A 87 6.56 -7.53 0.37
N GLY A 88 5.60 -7.95 -0.45
CA GLY A 88 4.21 -8.04 -0.04
C GLY A 88 3.36 -6.91 -0.60
N THR A 89 2.19 -6.74 0.01
CA THR A 89 1.24 -5.73 -0.41
C THR A 89 1.21 -4.60 0.61
N PHE A 90 1.26 -3.38 0.11
CA PHE A 90 1.34 -2.19 0.97
C PHE A 90 0.27 -1.19 0.57
N VAL A 91 -0.16 -0.38 1.53
CA VAL A 91 -1.06 0.73 1.23
C VAL A 91 -0.32 1.67 0.29
N HIS A 92 -1.01 2.07 -0.79
CA HIS A 92 -0.40 2.96 -1.77
C HIS A 92 0.03 4.27 -1.10
N SER A 93 1.17 4.78 -1.49
CA SER A 93 1.65 6.04 -0.93
C SER A 93 2.20 6.93 -2.03
N ASN A 94 2.05 8.22 -1.82
CA ASN A 94 2.71 9.20 -2.65
C ASN A 94 4.00 9.54 -1.92
N VAL A 95 5.12 9.00 -2.41
CA VAL A 95 6.38 9.16 -1.71
C VAL A 95 6.79 10.61 -1.50
N LEU A 96 6.28 11.51 -2.33
CA LEU A 96 6.60 12.92 -2.18
C LEU A 96 5.80 13.57 -1.06
N ASP A 97 4.61 13.04 -0.76
CA ASP A 97 3.75 13.58 0.27
C ASP A 97 3.94 12.91 1.62
N GLU A 98 4.80 11.92 1.68
CA GLU A 98 4.96 11.15 2.89
C GLU A 98 6.41 11.11 3.32
N PRO A 99 6.93 12.23 3.79
CA PRO A 99 8.36 12.33 4.12
C PRO A 99 8.78 11.39 5.23
N THR A 100 7.84 10.96 6.06
CA THR A 100 8.17 10.05 7.15
C THR A 100 7.90 8.60 6.81
N ALA A 101 7.54 8.31 5.57
CA ALA A 101 7.27 6.94 5.17
C ALA A 101 8.51 6.09 5.37
N HIS A 102 8.29 4.89 5.85
CA HIS A 102 9.38 3.97 6.11
C HIS A 102 9.45 2.83 5.12
N SER A 103 8.77 2.96 3.99
CA SER A 103 8.82 1.92 2.98
C SER A 103 10.14 2.00 2.24
N GLY A 104 10.67 0.86 1.86
CA GLY A 104 11.89 0.84 1.07
C GLY A 104 11.73 1.57 -0.25
N ALA A 105 10.53 1.56 -0.81
CA ALA A 105 10.26 2.26 -2.06
C ALA A 105 10.47 3.77 -1.91
N ALA A 106 9.99 4.35 -0.81
CA ALA A 106 10.17 5.77 -0.58
C ALA A 106 11.65 6.12 -0.41
N ASP A 107 12.39 5.29 0.32
CA ASP A 107 13.80 5.53 0.54
C ASP A 107 14.59 5.42 -0.76
N LEU A 108 14.27 4.43 -1.58
CA LEU A 108 14.95 4.26 -2.86
C LEU A 108 14.64 5.43 -3.79
N ALA A 109 13.41 5.91 -3.79
CA ALA A 109 13.05 7.04 -4.63
C ALA A 109 13.79 8.30 -4.20
N ARG A 110 13.90 8.52 -2.89
CA ARG A 110 14.64 9.68 -2.39
C ARG A 110 16.11 9.60 -2.74
N ALA A 111 16.70 8.42 -2.62
CA ALA A 111 18.10 8.23 -2.96
C ALA A 111 18.35 8.48 -4.44
N ALA A 112 17.46 7.98 -5.29
CA ALA A 112 17.57 8.20 -6.73
C ALA A 112 17.44 9.67 -7.07
N ALA A 113 16.53 10.37 -6.40
CA ALA A 113 16.33 11.79 -6.63
C ALA A 113 17.57 12.58 -6.20
N ALA A 114 18.16 12.21 -5.07
CA ALA A 114 19.35 12.88 -4.58
C ALA A 114 20.52 12.70 -5.56
N ASP A 115 20.70 11.49 -6.08
CA ASP A 115 21.75 11.21 -7.06
C ASP A 115 21.53 12.03 -8.33
N TYR A 116 20.30 12.09 -8.78
CA TYR A 116 19.98 12.85 -9.97
C TYR A 116 20.29 14.33 -9.76
N VAL A 117 19.85 14.90 -8.65
CA VAL A 117 20.10 16.30 -8.34
C VAL A 117 21.60 16.60 -8.31
N HIS A 118 22.35 15.72 -7.66
CA HIS A 118 23.79 15.89 -7.57
C HIS A 118 24.43 15.90 -8.97
N THR A 119 24.01 14.98 -9.81
CA THR A 119 24.54 14.87 -11.16
C THR A 119 24.22 16.09 -12.01
N VAL A 120 22.94 16.52 -12.03
CA VAL A 120 22.55 17.62 -12.90
C VAL A 120 23.14 18.95 -12.42
N ARG A 121 23.37 19.09 -11.11
CA ARG A 121 24.04 20.29 -10.61
C ARG A 121 25.46 20.37 -11.11
N ARG A 122 26.16 19.25 -11.14
CA ARG A 122 27.51 19.24 -11.68
C ARG A 122 27.54 19.55 -13.16
N LEU A 123 26.44 19.26 -13.86
CA LEU A 123 26.34 19.54 -15.29
C LEU A 123 25.86 20.96 -15.56
N GLY A 124 25.54 21.70 -14.52
CA GLY A 124 25.15 23.11 -14.68
C GLY A 124 23.67 23.36 -14.90
N LEU A 125 22.84 22.34 -14.72
CA LEU A 125 21.41 22.54 -14.89
C LEU A 125 20.79 23.18 -13.66
N ASN A 126 19.77 23.99 -13.88
CA ASN A 126 19.00 24.53 -12.78
C ASN A 126 17.81 23.62 -12.47
N SER A 127 17.04 23.96 -11.45
CA SER A 127 15.94 23.10 -11.01
C SER A 127 14.86 22.97 -12.06
N GLN A 128 14.59 24.03 -12.79
CA GLN A 128 13.56 23.98 -13.84
C GLN A 128 13.97 23.04 -14.97
N GLU A 129 15.21 23.13 -15.39
CA GLU A 129 15.73 22.25 -16.42
C GLU A 129 15.74 20.80 -15.98
N ALA A 130 16.16 20.56 -14.74
CA ALA A 130 16.21 19.22 -14.20
C ALA A 130 14.81 18.61 -14.08
N THR A 131 13.85 19.40 -13.63
CA THR A 131 12.48 18.93 -13.51
C THR A 131 11.88 18.61 -14.89
N ARG A 132 12.17 19.46 -15.86
CA ARG A 132 11.67 19.23 -17.21
C ARG A 132 12.20 17.93 -17.80
N LEU A 133 13.46 17.62 -17.55
CA LEU A 133 14.03 16.38 -18.03
C LEU A 133 13.35 15.18 -17.41
N VAL A 134 13.04 15.26 -16.12
CA VAL A 134 12.33 14.16 -15.45
C VAL A 134 10.95 13.97 -16.08
N GLU A 135 10.23 15.06 -16.31
CA GLU A 135 8.91 14.98 -16.92
C GLU A 135 8.95 14.37 -18.31
N ASN A 136 9.91 14.80 -19.11
CA ASN A 136 10.05 14.28 -20.45
C ASN A 136 10.38 12.80 -20.44
N THR A 137 11.29 12.40 -19.58
CA THR A 137 11.67 11.00 -19.45
C THR A 137 10.48 10.14 -19.01
N TRP A 138 9.70 10.67 -18.10
CA TRP A 138 8.51 9.97 -17.61
C TRP A 138 7.53 9.72 -18.74
N ASN A 139 7.32 10.75 -19.56
CA ASN A 139 6.37 10.65 -20.66
C ASN A 139 6.83 9.74 -21.80
N GLU A 140 8.14 9.55 -21.93
CA GLU A 140 8.70 8.67 -22.94
C GLU A 140 8.72 7.21 -22.52
N SER A 141 8.52 6.92 -21.26
CA SER A 141 8.54 5.54 -20.74
C SER A 141 7.20 4.79 -20.90
#